data_36ba383952aa3b3329a5fcf157bb2aa9
#
_entry.id   36ba383952aa3b3329a5fcf157bb2aa9
#
_cell.length_a   1.000
_cell.length_b   1.000
_cell.length_c   1.000
_cell.angle_alpha   90.00
_cell.angle_beta   90.00
_cell.angle_gamma   90.00
#
_symmetry.space_group_name_H-M   'P 1'
#
loop_
_entity.id
_entity.type
_entity.pdbx_description
1 polymer ?
#
loop_
_entity_poly.entity_id
_entity_poly.type
_entity_poly.pdbx_seq_one_letter_code
_entity_poly.pdbx_strand_id
1 'polypeptide(L)'
;GELKALGQGPAGTEKASVRNTAKGLFNPNISAKNEKALNDVIEEMGLTPEEFASTSLIYQTGKPGTEQFETDKIGGLRDVITFLQDQRRKSGLPLLDTEKPADRKIIAKLMATEAMAAIRSGGANLEWYDAVINKTLAMAGLKYPELNTDINARTAFRIATAITSQGLNVEDNLAFAMKVYDQFRANGRFPEIGQGADEPAMISNFKMANYLLDDMKTDFLRQFLETEFTVEEMRSAGLPVGGELGDEKVLGSSVFGPKIGFGFYSNLNGNFEPVTMDMWFMRTIGRLTGNLKAFRQDLYDAQLNKFREEFATQGGNGVFANQFDQAELDLAAADNDAAIALARKVKKAHERDFKINREGYNDKTRAKSKLVAAAETMIGSLDSPKDAPSSGSERRNLRDVVRQMVDIVAEKYGKRVPPASLQAVVWYPEQELYKAMGVKLRVTSQNYAGAIEKILLGEGYGQSDLSAAAKLGSRTAQ
;
A
#
# COMPACT_ATOMS: atom_id res chain seq x y z
N GLY A 1 -20.76 -22.70 -3.26
CA GLY A 1 -19.89 -23.87 -3.26
C GLY A 1 -18.42 -23.53 -3.08
N GLU A 2 -17.83 -22.72 -3.96
CA GLU A 2 -16.38 -22.44 -3.97
C GLU A 2 -15.87 -21.69 -2.73
N LEU A 3 -16.62 -20.71 -2.22
CA LEU A 3 -16.23 -19.99 -0.99
C LEU A 3 -16.33 -20.86 0.27
N LYS A 4 -17.29 -21.79 0.30
CA LYS A 4 -17.42 -22.75 1.41
C LYS A 4 -16.25 -23.71 1.52
N ALA A 5 -15.71 -24.14 0.37
CA ALA A 5 -14.53 -25.00 0.34
C ALA A 5 -13.27 -24.29 0.92
N LEU A 6 -13.19 -22.97 0.79
CA LEU A 6 -12.08 -22.18 1.35
C LEU A 6 -12.17 -22.02 2.89
N GLY A 7 -13.41 -22.00 3.42
CA GLY A 7 -13.65 -21.83 4.86
C GLY A 7 -13.49 -23.08 5.72
N GLN A 8 -13.29 -24.25 5.11
CA GLN A 8 -13.06 -25.50 5.83
C GLN A 8 -11.57 -25.59 6.22
N GLY A 9 -11.19 -24.84 7.25
CA GLY A 9 -9.89 -25.01 7.90
C GLY A 9 -9.77 -26.36 8.61
N PRO A 10 -8.54 -26.78 9.00
CA PRO A 10 -8.32 -28.06 9.65
C PRO A 10 -9.17 -28.18 10.92
N ALA A 11 -9.74 -29.36 11.13
CA ALA A 11 -10.55 -29.69 12.31
C ALA A 11 -9.75 -29.39 13.59
N GLY A 12 -10.23 -28.44 14.39
CA GLY A 12 -9.59 -28.03 15.66
C GLY A 12 -9.35 -26.54 15.82
N THR A 13 -9.65 -25.71 14.81
CA THR A 13 -9.58 -24.25 14.96
C THR A 13 -10.74 -23.75 15.83
N GLU A 14 -10.43 -22.94 16.85
CA GLU A 14 -11.45 -22.27 17.65
C GLU A 14 -12.43 -21.50 16.77
N LYS A 15 -13.71 -21.57 17.10
CA LYS A 15 -14.76 -20.83 16.39
C LYS A 15 -14.54 -19.34 16.56
N ALA A 16 -14.05 -18.69 15.51
CA ALA A 16 -13.98 -17.24 15.49
C ALA A 16 -15.40 -16.65 15.39
N SER A 17 -15.71 -15.64 16.19
CA SER A 17 -16.96 -14.92 16.07
C SER A 17 -16.81 -13.77 15.06
N VAL A 18 -17.87 -13.46 14.33
CA VAL A 18 -17.93 -12.28 13.44
C VAL A 18 -17.60 -11.00 14.20
N ARG A 19 -18.00 -10.91 15.47
CA ARG A 19 -17.69 -9.77 16.32
C ARG A 19 -16.19 -9.57 16.52
N ASN A 20 -15.42 -10.65 16.73
CA ASN A 20 -13.97 -10.56 16.86
C ASN A 20 -13.33 -10.20 15.52
N THR A 21 -13.82 -10.75 14.43
CA THR A 21 -13.41 -10.41 13.06
C THR A 21 -13.67 -8.94 12.76
N ALA A 22 -14.90 -8.47 13.02
CA ALA A 22 -15.28 -7.08 12.79
C ALA A 22 -14.47 -6.10 13.64
N LYS A 23 -14.20 -6.42 14.90
CA LYS A 23 -13.32 -5.61 15.76
C LYS A 23 -11.89 -5.54 15.28
N GLY A 24 -11.38 -6.60 14.68
CA GLY A 24 -10.04 -6.62 14.12
C GLY A 24 -9.91 -5.89 12.79
N LEU A 25 -10.93 -6.06 11.90
CA LEU A 25 -10.89 -5.56 10.52
C LEU A 25 -11.61 -4.24 10.31
N PHE A 26 -12.84 -4.11 10.85
CA PHE A 26 -13.75 -3.08 10.38
C PHE A 26 -14.00 -1.99 11.41
N ASN A 27 -14.19 -2.36 12.67
CA ASN A 27 -14.47 -1.41 13.74
C ASN A 27 -14.18 -2.04 15.11
N PRO A 28 -13.20 -1.55 15.88
CA PRO A 28 -12.90 -2.08 17.21
C PRO A 28 -14.05 -1.95 18.20
N ASN A 29 -15.02 -1.05 17.93
CA ASN A 29 -16.17 -0.73 18.80
C ASN A 29 -17.50 -1.05 18.11
N ILE A 30 -17.58 -2.14 17.33
CA ILE A 30 -18.81 -2.51 16.64
C ILE A 30 -19.99 -2.65 17.63
N SER A 31 -21.09 -1.99 17.31
CA SER A 31 -22.34 -2.12 18.07
C SER A 31 -23.07 -3.41 17.71
N ALA A 32 -23.98 -3.87 18.59
CA ALA A 32 -24.79 -5.05 18.32
C ALA A 32 -25.63 -4.93 17.03
N LYS A 33 -26.11 -3.72 16.72
CA LYS A 33 -26.83 -3.44 15.47
C LYS A 33 -25.93 -3.63 14.24
N ASN A 34 -24.71 -3.13 14.29
CA ASN A 34 -23.75 -3.25 13.20
C ASN A 34 -23.23 -4.69 13.07
N GLU A 35 -23.08 -5.42 14.19
CA GLU A 35 -22.75 -6.84 14.17
C GLU A 35 -23.84 -7.66 13.46
N LYS A 36 -25.11 -7.37 13.72
CA LYS A 36 -26.21 -8.00 12.99
C LYS A 36 -26.15 -7.70 11.50
N ALA A 37 -25.96 -6.45 11.12
CA ALA A 37 -25.82 -6.05 9.71
C ALA A 37 -24.64 -6.72 9.01
N LEU A 38 -23.54 -6.96 9.72
CA LEU A 38 -22.40 -7.71 9.23
C LEU A 38 -22.74 -9.19 9.00
N ASN A 39 -23.44 -9.82 9.93
CA ASN A 39 -23.90 -11.20 9.79
C ASN A 39 -24.82 -11.35 8.58
N ASP A 40 -25.78 -10.42 8.42
CA ASP A 40 -26.72 -10.42 7.29
C ASP A 40 -25.94 -10.37 5.95
N VAL A 41 -24.91 -9.53 5.83
CA VAL A 41 -24.06 -9.46 4.64
C VAL A 41 -23.30 -10.75 4.38
N ILE A 42 -22.72 -11.36 5.42
CA ILE A 42 -21.97 -12.60 5.29
C ILE A 42 -22.89 -13.74 4.81
N GLU A 43 -24.08 -13.82 5.34
CA GLU A 43 -25.10 -14.80 4.92
C GLU A 43 -25.55 -14.53 3.48
N GLU A 44 -25.80 -13.27 3.08
CA GLU A 44 -26.11 -12.87 1.70
C GLU A 44 -25.03 -13.30 0.70
N MET A 45 -23.76 -13.32 1.12
CA MET A 45 -22.63 -13.80 0.33
C MET A 45 -22.47 -15.31 0.36
N GLY A 46 -23.33 -16.02 1.09
CA GLY A 46 -23.36 -17.48 1.18
C GLY A 46 -22.25 -18.06 2.07
N LEU A 47 -21.76 -17.30 3.03
CA LEU A 47 -20.77 -17.71 4.03
C LEU A 47 -21.38 -17.77 5.42
N THR A 48 -20.85 -18.65 6.27
CA THR A 48 -21.05 -18.53 7.71
C THR A 48 -20.06 -17.51 8.30
N PRO A 49 -20.31 -16.98 9.53
CA PRO A 49 -19.35 -16.13 10.22
C PRO A 49 -17.97 -16.77 10.39
N GLU A 50 -17.94 -18.07 10.66
CA GLU A 50 -16.70 -18.83 10.82
C GLU A 50 -15.94 -18.99 9.48
N GLU A 51 -16.66 -19.27 8.39
CA GLU A 51 -16.07 -19.35 7.05
C GLU A 51 -15.50 -18.00 6.62
N PHE A 52 -16.21 -16.91 6.88
CA PHE A 52 -15.72 -15.55 6.61
C PHE A 52 -14.45 -15.24 7.41
N ALA A 53 -14.49 -15.47 8.72
CA ALA A 53 -13.33 -15.23 9.59
C ALA A 53 -12.12 -16.08 9.16
N SER A 54 -12.35 -17.33 8.76
CA SER A 54 -11.32 -18.24 8.27
C SER A 54 -10.69 -17.74 6.96
N THR A 55 -11.49 -17.35 5.98
CA THR A 55 -10.99 -16.85 4.68
C THR A 55 -10.27 -15.52 4.80
N SER A 56 -10.67 -14.67 5.73
CA SER A 56 -10.03 -13.38 6.02
C SER A 56 -8.81 -13.49 6.93
N LEU A 57 -8.50 -14.66 7.48
CA LEU A 57 -7.39 -14.95 8.41
C LEU A 57 -7.42 -14.19 9.74
N ILE A 58 -8.46 -13.46 10.06
CA ILE A 58 -8.49 -12.52 11.18
C ILE A 58 -8.64 -13.21 12.51
N TYR A 59 -9.42 -14.29 12.57
CA TYR A 59 -9.58 -15.10 13.76
C TYR A 59 -8.27 -15.74 14.24
N GLN A 60 -7.30 -15.92 13.32
CA GLN A 60 -6.01 -16.56 13.60
C GLN A 60 -4.97 -15.58 14.14
N THR A 61 -5.21 -14.28 14.00
CA THR A 61 -4.26 -13.27 14.47
C THR A 61 -4.28 -13.11 15.99
N GLY A 62 -5.36 -13.51 16.66
CA GLY A 62 -5.51 -13.35 18.10
C GLY A 62 -5.48 -11.88 18.54
N LYS A 63 -5.47 -11.66 19.87
CA LYS A 63 -5.14 -10.35 20.43
C LYS A 63 -3.65 -10.35 20.78
N PRO A 64 -2.95 -9.19 20.68
CA PRO A 64 -1.63 -9.05 21.26
C PRO A 64 -1.59 -9.59 22.71
N GLY A 65 -0.65 -10.48 23.02
CA GLY A 65 -0.53 -11.12 24.33
C GLY A 65 -1.30 -12.42 24.51
N THR A 66 -1.98 -12.95 23.50
CA THR A 66 -2.53 -14.32 23.53
C THR A 66 -1.50 -15.34 23.01
N GLU A 67 -1.67 -16.63 23.34
CA GLU A 67 -0.77 -17.71 22.87
C GLU A 67 -0.65 -17.77 21.35
N GLN A 68 -1.66 -17.31 20.61
CA GLN A 68 -1.64 -17.24 19.14
C GLN A 68 -0.84 -16.08 18.59
N PHE A 69 -0.47 -15.10 19.43
CA PHE A 69 0.21 -13.90 19.07
C PHE A 69 1.39 -13.66 20.01
N GLU A 70 2.57 -14.14 19.63
CA GLU A 70 3.79 -13.88 20.40
C GLU A 70 4.26 -12.45 20.20
N THR A 71 3.75 -11.52 21.03
CA THR A 71 4.04 -10.07 20.96
C THR A 71 5.52 -9.74 21.05
N ASP A 72 6.29 -10.54 21.76
CA ASP A 72 7.73 -10.30 21.95
C ASP A 72 8.57 -10.48 20.68
N LYS A 73 8.00 -11.10 19.64
CA LYS A 73 8.65 -11.35 18.36
C LYS A 73 8.20 -10.40 17.25
N ILE A 74 7.15 -9.61 17.47
CA ILE A 74 6.64 -8.67 16.48
C ILE A 74 7.22 -7.29 16.72
N GLY A 75 8.35 -7.01 16.05
CA GLY A 75 9.05 -5.73 16.11
C GLY A 75 8.57 -4.71 15.08
N GLY A 76 7.75 -5.10 14.11
CA GLY A 76 7.33 -4.21 13.05
C GLY A 76 6.50 -4.84 11.95
N LEU A 77 6.31 -4.08 10.88
CA LEU A 77 5.48 -4.42 9.74
C LEU A 77 5.86 -5.76 9.07
N ARG A 78 7.16 -6.01 8.89
CA ARG A 78 7.64 -7.25 8.24
C ARG A 78 7.29 -8.48 9.06
N ASP A 79 7.32 -8.38 10.37
CA ASP A 79 7.00 -9.49 11.26
C ASP A 79 5.51 -9.85 11.17
N VAL A 80 4.64 -8.84 11.07
CA VAL A 80 3.20 -9.03 10.84
C VAL A 80 2.95 -9.72 9.50
N ILE A 81 3.61 -9.27 8.43
CA ILE A 81 3.48 -9.88 7.10
C ILE A 81 3.93 -11.35 7.14
N THR A 82 5.05 -11.63 7.79
CA THR A 82 5.56 -12.99 7.97
C THR A 82 4.56 -13.84 8.76
N PHE A 83 4.04 -13.31 9.85
CA PHE A 83 3.06 -13.98 10.67
C PHE A 83 1.77 -14.31 9.87
N LEU A 84 1.20 -13.35 9.15
CA LEU A 84 0.00 -13.57 8.34
C LEU A 84 0.22 -14.60 7.23
N GLN A 85 1.38 -14.54 6.56
CA GLN A 85 1.75 -15.50 5.54
C GLN A 85 1.89 -16.92 6.12
N ASP A 86 2.50 -17.06 7.28
CA ASP A 86 2.66 -18.34 7.98
C ASP A 86 1.32 -18.88 8.50
N GLN A 87 0.45 -18.02 8.99
CA GLN A 87 -0.90 -18.43 9.42
C GLN A 87 -1.71 -18.96 8.25
N ARG A 88 -1.65 -18.30 7.10
CA ARG A 88 -2.34 -18.79 5.90
C ARG A 88 -1.83 -20.16 5.48
N ARG A 89 -0.53 -20.37 5.47
CA ARG A 89 0.07 -21.68 5.17
C ARG A 89 -0.36 -22.75 6.15
N LYS A 90 -0.36 -22.45 7.46
CA LYS A 90 -0.77 -23.38 8.52
C LYS A 90 -2.27 -23.71 8.47
N SER A 91 -3.12 -22.79 8.03
CA SER A 91 -4.55 -23.00 7.92
C SER A 91 -4.95 -23.94 6.76
N GLY A 92 -4.01 -24.29 5.89
CA GLY A 92 -4.29 -25.13 4.72
C GLY A 92 -5.15 -24.47 3.64
N LEU A 93 -5.35 -23.12 3.73
CA LEU A 93 -6.07 -22.38 2.70
C LEU A 93 -5.27 -22.40 1.39
N PRO A 94 -5.93 -22.60 0.24
CA PRO A 94 -5.25 -22.63 -1.04
C PRO A 94 -4.66 -21.27 -1.39
N LEU A 95 -3.54 -21.28 -2.10
CA LEU A 95 -3.03 -20.10 -2.77
C LEU A 95 -3.93 -19.77 -3.95
N LEU A 96 -4.29 -18.50 -4.09
CA LEU A 96 -5.07 -18.00 -5.22
C LEU A 96 -4.15 -17.24 -6.17
N ASP A 97 -4.31 -17.54 -7.44
CA ASP A 97 -3.47 -17.01 -8.52
C ASP A 97 -4.26 -16.04 -9.39
N THR A 98 -3.85 -14.78 -9.41
CA THR A 98 -4.53 -13.74 -10.21
C THR A 98 -4.45 -13.99 -11.73
N GLU A 99 -3.54 -14.82 -12.19
CA GLU A 99 -3.48 -15.22 -13.60
C GLU A 99 -4.66 -16.13 -14.00
N LYS A 100 -5.25 -16.84 -13.04
CA LYS A 100 -6.37 -17.76 -13.28
C LYS A 100 -7.72 -17.05 -13.18
N PRO A 101 -8.55 -17.06 -14.22
CA PRO A 101 -9.89 -16.44 -14.19
C PRO A 101 -10.79 -16.95 -13.06
N ALA A 102 -10.72 -18.25 -12.75
CA ALA A 102 -11.49 -18.84 -11.65
C ALA A 102 -11.08 -18.26 -10.28
N ASP A 103 -9.78 -18.14 -10.05
CA ASP A 103 -9.26 -17.59 -8.80
C ASP A 103 -9.60 -16.08 -8.68
N ARG A 104 -9.55 -15.31 -9.79
CA ARG A 104 -9.99 -13.91 -9.79
C ARG A 104 -11.43 -13.73 -9.32
N LYS A 105 -12.34 -14.63 -9.73
CA LYS A 105 -13.74 -14.61 -9.25
C LYS A 105 -13.82 -14.82 -7.73
N ILE A 106 -13.03 -15.76 -7.21
CA ILE A 106 -12.97 -16.01 -5.77
C ILE A 106 -12.43 -14.80 -5.03
N ILE A 107 -11.32 -14.24 -5.49
CA ILE A 107 -10.70 -13.05 -4.90
C ILE A 107 -11.69 -11.87 -4.90
N ALA A 108 -12.38 -11.63 -6.02
CA ALA A 108 -13.38 -10.57 -6.15
C ALA A 108 -14.54 -10.75 -5.15
N LYS A 109 -15.02 -11.98 -4.97
CA LYS A 109 -16.07 -12.28 -3.97
C LYS A 109 -15.58 -12.05 -2.54
N LEU A 110 -14.35 -12.46 -2.20
CA LEU A 110 -13.77 -12.22 -0.88
C LEU A 110 -13.62 -10.72 -0.61
N MET A 111 -13.09 -9.96 -1.57
CA MET A 111 -12.97 -8.52 -1.46
C MET A 111 -14.33 -7.82 -1.35
N ALA A 112 -15.32 -8.25 -2.17
CA ALA A 112 -16.68 -7.71 -2.11
C ALA A 112 -17.32 -7.98 -0.74
N THR A 113 -17.12 -9.17 -0.17
CA THR A 113 -17.62 -9.52 1.16
C THR A 113 -17.02 -8.61 2.22
N GLU A 114 -15.71 -8.39 2.22
CA GLU A 114 -15.03 -7.49 3.15
C GLU A 114 -15.48 -6.02 2.95
N ALA A 115 -15.62 -5.57 1.70
CA ALA A 115 -16.12 -4.23 1.41
C ALA A 115 -17.54 -4.03 1.91
N MET A 116 -18.45 -4.94 1.62
CA MET A 116 -19.84 -4.90 2.09
C MET A 116 -19.92 -4.95 3.62
N ALA A 117 -19.11 -5.78 4.25
CA ALA A 117 -19.01 -5.86 5.70
C ALA A 117 -18.53 -4.53 6.31
N ALA A 118 -17.51 -3.91 5.73
CA ALA A 118 -16.99 -2.61 6.16
C ALA A 118 -18.05 -1.50 6.01
N ILE A 119 -18.78 -1.46 4.90
CA ILE A 119 -19.85 -0.49 4.65
C ILE A 119 -20.99 -0.67 5.66
N ARG A 120 -21.48 -1.89 5.83
CA ARG A 120 -22.63 -2.20 6.69
C ARG A 120 -22.31 -2.08 8.19
N SER A 121 -21.06 -2.34 8.60
CA SER A 121 -20.62 -2.16 9.99
C SER A 121 -20.36 -0.69 10.37
N GLY A 122 -20.49 0.24 9.43
CA GLY A 122 -20.20 1.66 9.65
C GLY A 122 -18.69 1.96 9.77
N GLY A 123 -17.83 1.02 9.39
CA GLY A 123 -16.37 1.18 9.42
C GLY A 123 -15.77 1.89 8.21
N ALA A 124 -16.59 2.19 7.18
CA ALA A 124 -16.14 2.81 5.95
C ALA A 124 -17.09 3.90 5.47
N ASN A 125 -16.52 4.97 4.91
CA ASN A 125 -17.25 6.04 4.26
C ASN A 125 -17.08 5.96 2.73
N LEU A 126 -18.17 5.75 2.01
CA LEU A 126 -18.20 5.65 0.55
C LEU A 126 -17.90 6.99 -0.17
N GLU A 127 -18.14 8.10 0.51
CA GLU A 127 -17.93 9.44 -0.05
C GLU A 127 -16.53 9.99 0.23
N TRP A 128 -15.64 9.15 0.72
CA TRP A 128 -14.33 9.59 1.22
C TRP A 128 -13.53 10.35 0.17
N TYR A 129 -13.38 9.81 -1.04
CA TYR A 129 -12.57 10.46 -2.06
C TYR A 129 -13.13 11.81 -2.48
N ASP A 130 -14.40 11.86 -2.86
CA ASP A 130 -15.02 13.05 -3.41
C ASP A 130 -15.15 14.14 -2.35
N ALA A 131 -15.74 13.81 -1.21
CA ALA A 131 -15.93 14.77 -0.12
C ALA A 131 -14.60 15.27 0.45
N VAL A 132 -13.62 14.40 0.64
CA VAL A 132 -12.32 14.76 1.23
C VAL A 132 -11.49 15.61 0.28
N ILE A 133 -11.42 15.27 -1.01
CA ILE A 133 -10.63 16.01 -2.00
C ILE A 133 -11.22 17.39 -2.22
N ASN A 134 -12.54 17.50 -2.37
CA ASN A 134 -13.20 18.79 -2.58
C ASN A 134 -13.08 19.71 -1.34
N LYS A 135 -13.20 19.16 -0.13
CA LYS A 135 -12.93 19.90 1.11
C LYS A 135 -11.49 20.40 1.19
N THR A 136 -10.54 19.56 0.83
CA THR A 136 -9.10 19.88 0.82
C THR A 136 -8.83 21.05 -0.11
N LEU A 137 -9.34 20.99 -1.35
CA LEU A 137 -9.16 22.04 -2.34
C LEU A 137 -9.83 23.33 -1.91
N ALA A 138 -11.03 23.29 -1.35
CA ALA A 138 -11.74 24.45 -0.86
C ALA A 138 -11.00 25.13 0.30
N MET A 139 -10.45 24.38 1.24
CA MET A 139 -9.62 24.92 2.32
C MET A 139 -8.28 25.47 1.80
N ALA A 140 -7.61 24.74 0.89
CA ALA A 140 -6.42 25.25 0.22
C ALA A 140 -6.65 26.58 -0.51
N GLY A 141 -7.86 26.77 -1.04
CA GLY A 141 -8.30 28.01 -1.68
C GLY A 141 -8.34 29.24 -0.74
N LEU A 142 -8.28 29.07 0.58
CA LEU A 142 -8.09 30.19 1.51
C LEU A 142 -6.68 30.76 1.40
N LYS A 143 -5.68 29.89 1.25
CA LYS A 143 -4.28 30.29 1.05
C LYS A 143 -3.97 30.62 -0.40
N TYR A 144 -4.58 29.91 -1.32
CA TYR A 144 -4.39 30.00 -2.77
C TYR A 144 -5.72 30.31 -3.47
N PRO A 145 -6.19 31.58 -3.47
CA PRO A 145 -7.51 31.95 -3.99
C PRO A 145 -7.76 31.52 -5.44
N GLU A 146 -6.70 31.46 -6.26
CA GLU A 146 -6.74 30.98 -7.65
C GLU A 146 -7.25 29.53 -7.77
N LEU A 147 -7.08 28.70 -6.77
CA LEU A 147 -7.60 27.33 -6.78
C LEU A 147 -9.12 27.28 -6.82
N ASN A 148 -9.81 28.34 -6.44
CA ASN A 148 -11.27 28.40 -6.47
C ASN A 148 -11.81 28.65 -7.89
N THR A 149 -11.05 29.30 -8.76
CA THR A 149 -11.52 29.80 -10.07
C THR A 149 -10.72 29.32 -11.27
N ASP A 150 -9.42 29.02 -11.09
CA ASP A 150 -8.53 28.63 -12.17
C ASP A 150 -8.31 27.11 -12.19
N ILE A 151 -8.78 26.47 -13.26
CA ILE A 151 -8.61 25.03 -13.46
C ILE A 151 -7.13 24.61 -13.65
N ASN A 152 -6.31 25.50 -14.24
CA ASN A 152 -4.90 25.23 -14.46
C ASN A 152 -4.11 25.29 -13.16
N ALA A 153 -4.44 26.24 -12.27
CA ALA A 153 -3.92 26.30 -10.92
C ALA A 153 -4.25 25.01 -10.14
N ARG A 154 -5.50 24.56 -10.22
CA ARG A 154 -5.91 23.27 -9.61
C ARG A 154 -5.16 22.09 -10.20
N THR A 155 -4.93 22.07 -11.51
CA THR A 155 -4.16 21.02 -12.18
C THR A 155 -2.73 20.99 -11.65
N ALA A 156 -2.05 22.14 -11.57
CA ALA A 156 -0.70 22.22 -11.01
C ALA A 156 -0.62 21.78 -9.54
N PHE A 157 -1.58 22.20 -8.72
CA PHE A 157 -1.67 21.77 -7.32
C PHE A 157 -1.88 20.25 -7.18
N ARG A 158 -2.72 19.66 -8.02
CA ARG A 158 -2.97 18.21 -8.04
C ARG A 158 -1.76 17.43 -8.53
N ILE A 159 -1.04 17.92 -9.55
CA ILE A 159 0.24 17.34 -10.00
C ILE A 159 1.24 17.34 -8.83
N ALA A 160 1.41 18.48 -8.15
CA ALA A 160 2.26 18.59 -6.99
C ALA A 160 1.87 17.56 -5.91
N THR A 161 0.58 17.48 -5.57
CA THR A 161 0.07 16.56 -4.55
C THR A 161 0.28 15.10 -4.94
N ALA A 162 0.03 14.74 -6.19
CA ALA A 162 0.22 13.37 -6.67
C ALA A 162 1.70 12.96 -6.64
N ILE A 163 2.59 13.77 -7.19
CA ILE A 163 4.02 13.45 -7.27
C ILE A 163 4.64 13.36 -5.88
N THR A 164 4.31 14.29 -4.98
CA THR A 164 4.87 14.31 -3.62
C THR A 164 4.28 13.24 -2.68
N SER A 165 3.24 12.51 -3.11
CA SER A 165 2.66 11.42 -2.31
C SER A 165 3.57 10.18 -2.18
N GLN A 166 4.61 10.10 -2.98
CA GLN A 166 5.51 8.95 -3.03
C GLN A 166 6.29 8.81 -1.71
N GLY A 167 6.03 7.74 -0.98
CA GLY A 167 6.74 7.43 0.27
C GLY A 167 6.44 8.35 1.46
N LEU A 168 5.52 9.30 1.33
CA LEU A 168 5.12 10.23 2.40
C LEU A 168 3.74 9.88 2.98
N ASN A 169 3.53 10.20 4.25
CA ASN A 169 2.20 10.21 4.85
C ASN A 169 1.40 11.43 4.33
N VAL A 170 0.08 11.43 4.57
CA VAL A 170 -0.82 12.46 4.03
C VAL A 170 -0.44 13.88 4.46
N GLU A 171 -0.04 14.07 5.71
CA GLU A 171 0.31 15.40 6.24
C GLU A 171 1.62 15.91 5.62
N ASP A 172 2.67 15.07 5.62
CA ASP A 172 3.96 15.42 5.01
C ASP A 172 3.83 15.63 3.49
N ASN A 173 3.02 14.79 2.82
CA ASN A 173 2.72 14.95 1.41
C ASN A 173 2.10 16.33 1.13
N LEU A 174 1.05 16.70 1.87
CA LEU A 174 0.35 17.94 1.61
C LEU A 174 1.22 19.17 1.92
N ALA A 175 1.97 19.14 3.01
CA ALA A 175 2.92 20.20 3.34
C ALA A 175 3.98 20.37 2.25
N PHE A 176 4.49 19.26 1.71
CA PHE A 176 5.47 19.30 0.63
C PHE A 176 4.84 19.72 -0.70
N ALA A 177 3.63 19.25 -1.01
CA ALA A 177 2.88 19.70 -2.19
C ALA A 177 2.63 21.21 -2.19
N MET A 178 2.28 21.79 -1.06
CA MET A 178 2.10 23.24 -0.91
C MET A 178 3.41 24.00 -1.16
N LYS A 179 4.54 23.51 -0.62
CA LYS A 179 5.85 24.08 -0.88
C LYS A 179 6.24 24.04 -2.37
N VAL A 180 5.95 22.91 -3.03
CA VAL A 180 6.17 22.75 -4.49
C VAL A 180 5.27 23.71 -5.27
N TYR A 181 4.01 23.81 -4.88
CA TYR A 181 3.06 24.70 -5.53
C TYR A 181 3.41 26.18 -5.35
N ASP A 182 3.91 26.60 -4.18
CA ASP A 182 4.41 27.97 -3.95
C ASP A 182 5.53 28.34 -4.97
N GLN A 183 6.44 27.40 -5.21
CA GLN A 183 7.51 27.63 -6.20
C GLN A 183 6.99 27.61 -7.63
N PHE A 184 6.01 26.76 -7.94
CA PHE A 184 5.34 26.75 -9.24
C PHE A 184 4.63 28.10 -9.51
N ARG A 185 3.90 28.64 -8.53
CA ARG A 185 3.25 29.97 -8.63
C ARG A 185 4.24 31.08 -8.94
N ALA A 186 5.41 31.04 -8.32
CA ALA A 186 6.45 32.06 -8.51
C ALA A 186 7.16 31.96 -9.87
N ASN A 187 7.35 30.75 -10.40
CA ASN A 187 8.26 30.50 -11.52
C ASN A 187 7.56 29.95 -12.79
N GLY A 188 6.29 29.53 -12.70
CA GLY A 188 5.58 28.85 -13.78
C GLY A 188 6.09 27.44 -14.10
N ARG A 189 6.98 26.90 -13.24
CA ARG A 189 7.61 25.56 -13.39
C ARG A 189 7.68 24.87 -12.04
N PHE A 190 7.58 23.55 -12.06
CA PHE A 190 7.77 22.75 -10.85
C PHE A 190 9.24 22.75 -10.44
N PRO A 191 9.55 22.87 -9.15
CA PRO A 191 10.90 22.62 -8.66
C PRO A 191 11.23 21.13 -8.83
N GLU A 192 12.43 20.83 -9.30
CA GLU A 192 12.90 19.45 -9.47
C GLU A 192 13.52 18.95 -8.16
N ILE A 193 12.69 18.83 -7.14
CA ILE A 193 13.06 18.44 -5.78
C ILE A 193 12.26 17.23 -5.32
N GLY A 194 12.75 16.54 -4.32
CA GLY A 194 12.09 15.40 -3.70
C GLY A 194 12.35 15.34 -2.20
N GLN A 195 11.77 14.37 -1.54
CA GLN A 195 11.90 14.15 -0.12
C GLN A 195 11.75 12.66 0.23
N GLY A 196 12.53 12.19 1.19
CA GLY A 196 12.43 10.82 1.71
C GLY A 196 13.05 9.77 0.79
N ALA A 197 12.60 8.53 0.93
CA ALA A 197 13.16 7.39 0.21
C ALA A 197 12.90 7.43 -1.30
N ASP A 198 11.79 8.04 -1.72
CA ASP A 198 11.35 8.13 -3.12
C ASP A 198 11.74 9.46 -3.79
N GLU A 199 12.66 10.22 -3.20
CA GLU A 199 13.17 11.49 -3.74
C GLU A 199 13.56 11.40 -5.21
N PRO A 200 14.34 10.39 -5.69
CA PRO A 200 14.70 10.32 -7.11
C PRO A 200 13.50 10.16 -8.05
N ALA A 201 12.49 9.43 -7.63
CA ALA A 201 11.26 9.25 -8.40
C ALA A 201 10.43 10.53 -8.48
N MET A 202 10.34 11.29 -7.38
CA MET A 202 9.69 12.60 -7.36
C MET A 202 10.38 13.57 -8.31
N ILE A 203 11.71 13.68 -8.24
CA ILE A 203 12.52 14.54 -9.13
C ILE A 203 12.29 14.16 -10.60
N SER A 204 12.31 12.87 -10.92
CA SER A 204 12.04 12.37 -12.28
C SER A 204 10.64 12.76 -12.76
N ASN A 205 9.63 12.66 -11.92
CA ASN A 205 8.26 13.03 -12.26
C ASN A 205 8.10 14.55 -12.43
N PHE A 206 8.77 15.38 -11.63
CA PHE A 206 8.75 16.84 -11.83
C PHE A 206 9.48 17.25 -13.11
N LYS A 207 10.59 16.60 -13.47
CA LYS A 207 11.24 16.79 -14.77
C LYS A 207 10.29 16.47 -15.91
N MET A 208 9.55 15.37 -15.82
CA MET A 208 8.53 15.01 -16.81
C MET A 208 7.40 16.05 -16.88
N ALA A 209 6.90 16.52 -15.74
CA ALA A 209 5.87 17.56 -15.71
C ALA A 209 6.37 18.85 -16.38
N ASN A 210 7.61 19.26 -16.11
CA ASN A 210 8.22 20.43 -16.74
C ASN A 210 8.44 20.23 -18.24
N TYR A 211 8.88 19.04 -18.67
CA TYR A 211 9.01 18.71 -20.09
C TYR A 211 7.68 18.87 -20.84
N LEU A 212 6.59 18.36 -20.24
CA LEU A 212 5.26 18.52 -20.82
C LEU A 212 4.78 19.97 -20.82
N LEU A 213 5.09 20.75 -19.78
CA LEU A 213 4.76 22.18 -19.72
C LEU A 213 5.47 23.00 -20.80
N ASP A 214 6.73 22.69 -21.08
CA ASP A 214 7.51 23.38 -22.13
C ASP A 214 6.90 23.14 -23.51
N ASP A 215 6.37 21.94 -23.74
CA ASP A 215 5.83 21.52 -25.03
C ASP A 215 4.37 21.92 -25.23
N MET A 216 3.54 21.85 -24.15
CA MET A 216 2.08 21.88 -24.28
C MET A 216 1.39 23.11 -23.70
N LYS A 217 2.04 23.95 -22.87
CA LYS A 217 1.37 24.92 -21.99
C LYS A 217 0.34 24.27 -21.04
N THR A 218 -0.08 24.99 -20.00
CA THR A 218 -0.88 24.40 -18.92
C THR A 218 -2.24 23.89 -19.35
N ASP A 219 -2.94 24.58 -20.26
CA ASP A 219 -4.25 24.17 -20.77
C ASP A 219 -4.21 22.83 -21.50
N PHE A 220 -3.24 22.67 -22.39
CA PHE A 220 -3.03 21.42 -23.14
C PHE A 220 -2.50 20.31 -22.26
N LEU A 221 -1.68 20.63 -21.24
CA LEU A 221 -1.19 19.66 -20.28
C LEU A 221 -2.35 18.97 -19.56
N ARG A 222 -3.33 19.72 -19.04
CA ARG A 222 -4.50 19.15 -18.39
C ARG A 222 -5.26 18.22 -19.32
N GLN A 223 -5.54 18.67 -20.54
CA GLN A 223 -6.26 17.89 -21.53
C GLN A 223 -5.50 16.58 -21.87
N PHE A 224 -4.19 16.67 -22.06
CA PHE A 224 -3.34 15.50 -22.29
C PHE A 224 -3.42 14.52 -21.13
N LEU A 225 -3.23 14.98 -19.89
CA LEU A 225 -3.22 14.13 -18.69
C LEU A 225 -4.55 13.38 -18.47
N GLU A 226 -5.67 13.96 -18.94
CA GLU A 226 -7.02 13.39 -18.82
C GLU A 226 -7.47 12.60 -20.06
N THR A 227 -6.70 12.61 -21.15
CA THR A 227 -7.03 11.89 -22.39
C THR A 227 -6.55 10.42 -22.31
N GLU A 228 -7.38 9.51 -22.83
CA GLU A 228 -7.07 8.08 -22.92
C GLU A 228 -6.22 7.76 -24.15
N PHE A 229 -5.17 6.98 -23.95
CA PHE A 229 -4.28 6.46 -24.97
C PHE A 229 -4.01 4.98 -24.70
N THR A 230 -3.56 4.24 -25.69
CA THR A 230 -2.86 2.99 -25.43
C THR A 230 -1.44 3.27 -24.96
N VAL A 231 -0.89 2.37 -24.16
CA VAL A 231 0.51 2.48 -23.70
C VAL A 231 1.49 2.50 -24.88
N GLU A 232 1.17 1.74 -25.94
CA GLU A 232 1.98 1.70 -27.16
C GLU A 232 1.98 3.04 -27.92
N GLU A 233 0.82 3.72 -28.01
CA GLU A 233 0.74 5.07 -28.61
C GLU A 233 1.63 6.05 -27.84
N MET A 234 1.57 6.04 -26.52
CA MET A 234 2.39 6.90 -25.69
C MET A 234 3.90 6.60 -25.84
N ARG A 235 4.28 5.32 -25.83
CA ARG A 235 5.68 4.91 -26.03
C ARG A 235 6.19 5.27 -27.41
N SER A 236 5.37 5.13 -28.43
CA SER A 236 5.70 5.52 -29.81
C SER A 236 5.88 7.03 -29.96
N ALA A 237 5.21 7.81 -29.14
CA ALA A 237 5.40 9.26 -29.02
C ALA A 237 6.62 9.65 -28.15
N GLY A 238 7.41 8.68 -27.69
CA GLY A 238 8.61 8.92 -26.87
C GLY A 238 8.32 9.18 -25.37
N LEU A 239 7.08 8.94 -24.93
CA LEU A 239 6.69 9.15 -23.52
C LEU A 239 6.98 7.89 -22.70
N PRO A 240 7.58 8.01 -21.50
CA PRO A 240 7.90 6.87 -20.66
C PRO A 240 6.65 6.39 -19.92
N VAL A 241 6.07 5.28 -20.37
CA VAL A 241 4.99 4.60 -19.66
C VAL A 241 5.49 3.20 -19.28
N GLY A 242 5.80 3.03 -18.01
CA GLY A 242 6.25 1.76 -17.45
C GLY A 242 5.14 0.99 -16.75
N GLY A 243 5.39 -0.30 -16.55
CA GLY A 243 4.57 -1.16 -15.68
C GLY A 243 3.21 -1.58 -16.24
N GLU A 244 2.89 -1.25 -17.49
CA GLU A 244 1.64 -1.60 -18.16
C GLU A 244 1.92 -2.38 -19.46
N LEU A 245 0.94 -3.13 -19.93
CA LEU A 245 0.98 -3.80 -21.24
C LEU A 245 0.77 -2.78 -22.37
N GLY A 246 1.34 -3.04 -23.55
CA GLY A 246 1.30 -2.10 -24.67
C GLY A 246 -0.11 -1.76 -25.16
N ASP A 247 -1.00 -2.74 -25.16
CA ASP A 247 -2.41 -2.63 -25.58
C ASP A 247 -3.34 -2.11 -24.47
N GLU A 248 -2.82 -1.88 -23.25
CA GLU A 248 -3.62 -1.33 -22.15
C GLU A 248 -3.97 0.11 -22.42
N LYS A 249 -5.23 0.47 -22.13
CA LYS A 249 -5.70 1.85 -22.19
C LYS A 249 -5.44 2.54 -20.86
N VAL A 250 -4.74 3.65 -20.94
CA VAL A 250 -4.35 4.48 -19.79
C VAL A 250 -4.58 5.95 -20.09
N LEU A 251 -4.59 6.77 -19.06
CA LEU A 251 -4.63 8.23 -19.23
C LEU A 251 -3.23 8.79 -19.47
N GLY A 252 -3.11 9.94 -20.13
CA GLY A 252 -1.84 10.64 -20.34
C GLY A 252 -1.05 10.85 -19.05
N SER A 253 -1.75 10.98 -17.91
CA SER A 253 -1.13 11.05 -16.58
C SER A 253 -0.26 9.84 -16.21
N SER A 254 -0.39 8.71 -16.93
CA SER A 254 0.45 7.53 -16.74
C SER A 254 1.94 7.76 -16.98
N VAL A 255 2.34 8.89 -17.57
CA VAL A 255 3.74 9.35 -17.65
C VAL A 255 4.38 9.49 -16.26
N PHE A 256 3.60 9.73 -15.22
CA PHE A 256 4.05 9.78 -13.83
C PHE A 256 4.02 8.40 -13.14
N GLY A 257 3.77 7.35 -13.92
CA GLY A 257 3.66 5.97 -13.47
C GLY A 257 2.23 5.50 -13.16
N PRO A 258 2.03 4.18 -13.10
CA PRO A 258 0.69 3.58 -12.98
C PRO A 258 0.00 3.88 -11.64
N LYS A 259 0.77 4.04 -10.56
CA LYS A 259 0.22 4.36 -9.22
C LYS A 259 -0.04 5.86 -9.09
N ILE A 260 0.95 6.69 -9.40
CA ILE A 260 0.92 8.14 -9.14
C ILE A 260 0.07 8.85 -10.18
N GLY A 261 0.33 8.60 -11.46
CA GLY A 261 -0.34 9.29 -12.56
C GLY A 261 -1.68 8.66 -12.91
N PHE A 262 -1.69 7.41 -13.33
CA PHE A 262 -2.93 6.75 -13.76
C PHE A 262 -3.93 6.57 -12.62
N GLY A 263 -3.48 6.16 -11.44
CA GLY A 263 -4.34 6.00 -10.26
C GLY A 263 -4.58 7.32 -9.53
N PHE A 264 -3.61 7.75 -8.73
CA PHE A 264 -3.84 8.78 -7.73
C PHE A 264 -4.13 10.18 -8.31
N TYR A 265 -3.38 10.64 -9.32
CA TYR A 265 -3.68 11.91 -9.99
C TYR A 265 -5.10 11.93 -10.57
N SER A 266 -5.53 10.83 -11.21
CA SER A 266 -6.88 10.72 -11.76
C SER A 266 -7.94 10.81 -10.67
N ASN A 267 -7.72 10.14 -9.53
CA ASN A 267 -8.64 10.21 -8.40
C ASN A 267 -8.71 11.64 -7.81
N LEU A 268 -7.59 12.37 -7.73
CA LEU A 268 -7.57 13.77 -7.33
C LEU A 268 -8.35 14.68 -8.29
N ASN A 269 -8.53 14.30 -9.55
CA ASN A 269 -9.34 15.00 -10.55
C ASN A 269 -10.81 14.58 -10.56
N GLY A 270 -11.25 13.72 -9.65
CA GLY A 270 -12.63 13.23 -9.59
C GLY A 270 -12.93 12.07 -10.54
N ASN A 271 -11.92 11.51 -11.22
CA ASN A 271 -12.06 10.27 -11.95
C ASN A 271 -11.74 9.09 -11.01
N PHE A 272 -12.78 8.44 -10.52
CA PHE A 272 -12.68 7.34 -9.55
C PHE A 272 -12.71 5.95 -10.19
N GLU A 273 -12.63 5.86 -11.52
CA GLU A 273 -12.53 4.57 -12.23
C GLU A 273 -11.13 3.95 -12.12
N PRO A 274 -10.01 4.69 -12.23
CA PRO A 274 -8.70 4.11 -12.02
C PRO A 274 -8.45 3.75 -10.55
N VAL A 275 -7.87 2.56 -10.34
CA VAL A 275 -7.49 2.06 -9.02
C VAL A 275 -6.05 2.43 -8.71
N THR A 276 -5.82 3.03 -7.55
CA THR A 276 -4.47 3.28 -7.04
C THR A 276 -3.97 2.01 -6.33
N MET A 277 -3.24 1.15 -7.06
CA MET A 277 -2.69 -0.09 -6.51
C MET A 277 -1.52 0.21 -5.57
N ASP A 278 -1.84 0.70 -4.40
CA ASP A 278 -0.90 1.05 -3.35
C ASP A 278 -0.54 -0.17 -2.47
N MET A 279 0.34 0.07 -1.52
CA MET A 279 0.81 -0.92 -0.58
C MET A 279 -0.33 -1.60 0.21
N TRP A 280 -1.35 -0.85 0.63
CA TRP A 280 -2.45 -1.41 1.41
C TRP A 280 -3.39 -2.25 0.57
N PHE A 281 -3.68 -1.80 -0.65
CA PHE A 281 -4.40 -2.60 -1.62
C PHE A 281 -3.68 -3.92 -1.89
N MET A 282 -2.36 -3.88 -2.14
CA MET A 282 -1.57 -5.08 -2.37
C MET A 282 -1.51 -6.01 -1.17
N ARG A 283 -1.54 -5.48 0.05
CA ARG A 283 -1.60 -6.30 1.28
C ARG A 283 -2.94 -6.97 1.45
N THR A 284 -4.04 -6.27 1.17
CA THR A 284 -5.38 -6.91 1.14
C THR A 284 -5.39 -8.07 0.14
N ILE A 285 -4.94 -7.84 -1.08
CA ILE A 285 -4.82 -8.90 -2.10
C ILE A 285 -3.90 -10.02 -1.62
N GLY A 286 -2.72 -9.70 -1.10
CA GLY A 286 -1.74 -10.67 -0.62
C GLY A 286 -2.28 -11.54 0.52
N ARG A 287 -3.03 -10.95 1.45
CA ARG A 287 -3.69 -11.67 2.55
C ARG A 287 -4.76 -12.63 2.04
N LEU A 288 -5.60 -12.18 1.13
CA LEU A 288 -6.68 -12.99 0.55
C LEU A 288 -6.16 -14.08 -0.38
N THR A 289 -5.06 -13.86 -1.07
CA THR A 289 -4.48 -14.83 -2.01
C THR A 289 -3.41 -15.74 -1.40
N GLY A 290 -2.82 -15.33 -0.28
CA GLY A 290 -1.66 -16.00 0.31
C GLY A 290 -0.32 -15.52 -0.27
N ASN A 291 -0.29 -14.39 -0.98
CA ASN A 291 0.90 -13.83 -1.64
C ASN A 291 1.31 -12.48 -1.03
N LEU A 292 1.42 -12.42 0.29
CA LEU A 292 1.89 -11.22 1.00
C LEU A 292 3.36 -10.91 0.76
N LYS A 293 4.15 -11.91 0.41
CA LYS A 293 5.58 -11.78 0.12
C LYS A 293 5.84 -11.95 -1.37
N ALA A 294 6.64 -11.06 -1.94
CA ALA A 294 7.14 -11.21 -3.29
C ALA A 294 8.43 -12.04 -3.25
N PHE A 295 8.42 -13.19 -3.92
CA PHE A 295 9.64 -13.94 -4.22
C PHE A 295 10.15 -13.52 -5.60
N ARG A 296 11.40 -13.04 -5.65
CA ARG A 296 12.07 -12.66 -6.88
C ARG A 296 13.30 -13.52 -7.06
N GLN A 297 13.20 -14.54 -7.90
CA GLN A 297 14.26 -15.50 -8.16
C GLN A 297 15.54 -14.82 -8.65
N ASP A 298 15.43 -13.86 -9.57
CA ASP A 298 16.53 -13.10 -10.13
C ASP A 298 17.37 -12.35 -9.07
N LEU A 299 16.67 -11.67 -8.16
CA LEU A 299 17.32 -10.96 -7.05
C LEU A 299 17.87 -11.93 -6.00
N TYR A 300 17.13 -12.98 -5.71
CA TYR A 300 17.54 -13.98 -4.73
C TYR A 300 18.86 -14.64 -5.13
N ASP A 301 18.96 -15.14 -6.36
CA ASP A 301 20.17 -15.82 -6.85
C ASP A 301 21.38 -14.88 -6.84
N ALA A 302 21.20 -13.61 -7.28
CA ALA A 302 22.27 -12.63 -7.25
C ALA A 302 22.75 -12.32 -5.81
N GLN A 303 21.81 -12.15 -4.89
CA GLN A 303 22.16 -11.85 -3.49
C GLN A 303 22.71 -13.06 -2.74
N LEU A 304 22.24 -14.26 -3.06
CA LEU A 304 22.77 -15.49 -2.52
C LEU A 304 24.25 -15.69 -2.91
N ASN A 305 24.57 -15.49 -4.19
CA ASN A 305 25.96 -15.56 -4.66
C ASN A 305 26.83 -14.50 -4.00
N LYS A 306 26.36 -13.27 -3.92
CA LYS A 306 27.07 -12.19 -3.23
C LYS A 306 27.29 -12.49 -1.76
N PHE A 307 26.30 -13.05 -1.07
CA PHE A 307 26.46 -13.47 0.32
C PHE A 307 27.52 -14.54 0.48
N ARG A 308 27.54 -15.56 -0.38
CA ARG A 308 28.53 -16.62 -0.37
C ARG A 308 29.94 -16.08 -0.60
N GLU A 309 30.13 -15.16 -1.55
CA GLU A 309 31.40 -14.51 -1.83
C GLU A 309 31.92 -13.69 -0.63
N GLU A 310 31.06 -12.87 -0.04
CA GLU A 310 31.43 -12.04 1.12
C GLU A 310 31.64 -12.91 2.35
N PHE A 311 30.90 -14.00 2.50
CA PHE A 311 31.08 -14.95 3.60
C PHE A 311 32.43 -15.68 3.49
N ALA A 312 32.84 -16.15 2.32
CA ALA A 312 34.11 -16.74 2.07
C ALA A 312 35.28 -15.79 2.42
N THR A 313 35.08 -14.48 2.26
CA THR A 313 36.08 -13.44 2.53
C THR A 313 36.10 -12.98 3.98
N GLN A 314 34.95 -12.85 4.63
CA GLN A 314 34.79 -12.18 5.93
C GLN A 314 34.23 -13.07 7.04
N GLY A 315 33.74 -14.26 6.73
CA GLY A 315 33.03 -15.12 7.70
C GLY A 315 33.85 -15.61 8.87
N GLY A 316 35.17 -15.62 8.75
CA GLY A 316 36.11 -16.00 9.82
C GLY A 316 36.75 -14.82 10.55
N ASN A 317 36.35 -13.57 10.27
CA ASN A 317 37.01 -12.36 10.76
C ASN A 317 36.16 -11.53 11.73
N GLY A 318 36.83 -10.79 12.60
CA GLY A 318 36.17 -9.81 13.49
C GLY A 318 35.13 -10.45 14.37
N VAL A 319 33.90 -9.86 14.36
CA VAL A 319 32.73 -10.32 15.13
C VAL A 319 32.34 -11.77 14.80
N PHE A 320 32.73 -12.25 13.63
CA PHE A 320 32.35 -13.57 13.12
C PHE A 320 33.42 -14.63 13.39
N ALA A 321 34.59 -14.26 13.96
CA ALA A 321 35.64 -15.18 14.29
C ALA A 321 35.12 -16.28 15.23
N ASN A 322 35.37 -17.54 14.88
CA ASN A 322 34.91 -18.71 15.63
C ASN A 322 33.40 -18.86 15.85
N GLN A 323 32.57 -18.14 15.11
CA GLN A 323 31.10 -18.25 15.20
C GLN A 323 30.54 -19.32 14.26
N PHE A 324 31.28 -19.73 13.27
CA PHE A 324 30.91 -20.70 12.24
C PHE A 324 31.98 -21.78 12.09
N ASP A 325 31.55 -23.02 11.87
CA ASP A 325 32.45 -24.11 11.56
C ASP A 325 32.54 -24.35 10.05
N GLN A 326 33.55 -25.12 9.63
CA GLN A 326 33.78 -25.39 8.22
C GLN A 326 32.62 -26.17 7.59
N ALA A 327 31.95 -27.04 8.36
CA ALA A 327 30.84 -27.84 7.86
C ALA A 327 29.63 -26.95 7.53
N GLU A 328 29.35 -25.90 8.34
CA GLU A 328 28.30 -24.91 8.03
C GLU A 328 28.62 -24.11 6.76
N LEU A 329 29.90 -23.80 6.53
CA LEU A 329 30.36 -23.11 5.32
C LEU A 329 30.19 -23.98 4.07
N ASP A 330 30.63 -25.24 4.16
CA ASP A 330 30.55 -26.17 3.04
C ASP A 330 29.09 -26.47 2.69
N LEU A 331 28.24 -26.64 3.71
CA LEU A 331 26.80 -26.86 3.52
C LEU A 331 26.14 -25.65 2.90
N ALA A 332 26.42 -24.44 3.37
CA ALA A 332 25.89 -23.20 2.80
C ALA A 332 26.32 -22.94 1.35
N ALA A 333 27.48 -23.44 0.95
CA ALA A 333 27.92 -23.37 -0.43
C ALA A 333 27.12 -24.29 -1.37
N ALA A 334 26.60 -25.39 -0.86
CA ALA A 334 25.89 -26.41 -1.65
C ALA A 334 24.35 -26.34 -1.53
N ASP A 335 23.84 -25.81 -0.42
CA ASP A 335 22.42 -25.80 -0.09
C ASP A 335 21.90 -24.38 0.19
N ASN A 336 20.78 -24.01 -0.41
CA ASN A 336 20.21 -22.67 -0.30
C ASN A 336 19.58 -22.42 1.08
N ASP A 337 18.91 -23.40 1.67
CA ASP A 337 18.29 -23.25 2.99
C ASP A 337 19.34 -23.12 4.08
N ALA A 338 20.45 -23.85 3.96
CA ALA A 338 21.61 -23.72 4.82
C ALA A 338 22.26 -22.32 4.69
N ALA A 339 22.38 -21.79 3.48
CA ALA A 339 22.88 -20.42 3.25
C ALA A 339 21.97 -19.36 3.89
N ILE A 340 20.65 -19.53 3.81
CA ILE A 340 19.67 -18.64 4.47
C ILE A 340 19.83 -18.72 6.00
N ALA A 341 19.92 -19.92 6.54
CA ALA A 341 20.11 -20.11 7.97
C ALA A 341 21.42 -19.45 8.46
N LEU A 342 22.50 -19.60 7.68
CA LEU A 342 23.77 -18.96 7.94
C LEU A 342 23.68 -17.42 7.88
N ALA A 343 23.01 -16.87 6.90
CA ALA A 343 22.80 -15.41 6.80
C ALA A 343 22.00 -14.86 7.99
N ARG A 344 21.01 -15.60 8.49
CA ARG A 344 20.29 -15.25 9.72
C ARG A 344 21.20 -15.29 10.96
N LYS A 345 22.13 -16.26 11.04
CA LYS A 345 23.15 -16.29 12.09
C LYS A 345 24.08 -15.07 12.03
N VAL A 346 24.55 -14.71 10.83
CA VAL A 346 25.38 -13.51 10.60
C VAL A 346 24.68 -12.25 11.08
N LYS A 347 23.43 -12.05 10.67
CA LYS A 347 22.63 -10.91 11.12
C LYS A 347 22.48 -10.88 12.63
N LYS A 348 22.14 -12.02 13.26
CA LYS A 348 21.96 -12.12 14.71
C LYS A 348 23.25 -11.89 15.48
N ALA A 349 24.38 -12.36 14.97
CA ALA A 349 25.70 -12.12 15.58
C ALA A 349 26.04 -10.63 15.55
N HIS A 350 25.81 -9.94 14.43
CA HIS A 350 26.02 -8.51 14.30
C HIS A 350 25.09 -7.71 15.24
N GLU A 351 23.81 -8.04 15.30
CA GLU A 351 22.84 -7.39 16.19
C GLU A 351 23.23 -7.55 17.67
N ARG A 352 23.74 -8.70 18.05
CA ARG A 352 24.22 -8.98 19.41
C ARG A 352 25.44 -8.13 19.73
N ASP A 353 26.44 -8.10 18.84
CA ASP A 353 27.64 -7.30 19.02
C ASP A 353 27.32 -5.81 19.10
N PHE A 354 26.47 -5.31 18.20
CA PHE A 354 26.00 -3.92 18.22
C PHE A 354 25.27 -3.57 19.54
N LYS A 355 24.52 -4.50 20.12
CA LYS A 355 23.80 -4.29 21.38
C LYS A 355 24.75 -4.25 22.59
N ILE A 356 25.80 -5.08 22.56
CA ILE A 356 26.79 -5.18 23.65
C ILE A 356 27.81 -4.04 23.56
N ASN A 357 28.30 -3.72 22.37
CA ASN A 357 29.40 -2.80 22.13
C ASN A 357 28.92 -1.45 21.55
N ARG A 358 27.71 -1.00 21.91
CA ARG A 358 27.06 0.19 21.34
C ARG A 358 27.92 1.45 21.39
N GLU A 359 28.70 1.63 22.44
CA GLU A 359 29.62 2.77 22.64
C GLU A 359 30.83 2.73 21.69
N GLY A 360 31.21 1.56 21.20
CA GLY A 360 32.28 1.39 20.21
C GLY A 360 31.86 1.67 18.76
N TYR A 361 30.55 1.79 18.52
CA TYR A 361 30.00 2.06 17.19
C TYR A 361 29.76 3.58 17.01
N ASN A 362 30.73 4.27 16.43
CA ASN A 362 30.53 5.65 15.95
C ASN A 362 29.83 5.66 14.59
N ASP A 363 29.43 6.83 14.07
CA ASP A 363 28.69 6.94 12.80
C ASP A 363 29.41 6.35 11.60
N LYS A 364 30.75 6.23 11.63
CA LYS A 364 31.55 5.57 10.58
C LYS A 364 31.60 4.04 10.74
N THR A 365 31.57 3.54 11.97
CA THR A 365 31.57 2.09 12.27
C THR A 365 30.17 1.51 12.34
N ARG A 366 29.11 2.34 12.30
CA ARG A 366 27.74 1.90 11.99
C ARG A 366 27.59 1.36 10.57
N ALA A 367 28.52 1.68 9.68
CA ALA A 367 28.56 1.06 8.36
C ALA A 367 28.67 -0.46 8.53
N LYS A 368 27.58 -1.15 8.21
CA LYS A 368 27.52 -2.60 8.25
C LYS A 368 28.63 -3.17 7.37
N SER A 369 29.30 -4.24 7.83
CA SER A 369 30.25 -4.94 6.97
C SER A 369 29.53 -5.41 5.69
N LYS A 370 30.27 -5.55 4.60
CA LYS A 370 29.72 -6.04 3.32
C LYS A 370 29.00 -7.39 3.50
N LEU A 371 29.52 -8.25 4.38
CA LEU A 371 28.90 -9.52 4.72
C LEU A 371 27.54 -9.36 5.37
N VAL A 372 27.39 -8.45 6.36
CA VAL A 372 26.12 -8.19 7.01
C VAL A 372 25.12 -7.58 6.03
N ALA A 373 25.58 -6.64 5.21
CA ALA A 373 24.74 -6.02 4.18
C ALA A 373 24.24 -7.06 3.14
N ALA A 374 25.13 -7.97 2.72
CA ALA A 374 24.76 -9.06 1.81
C ALA A 374 23.77 -10.05 2.45
N ALA A 375 24.00 -10.42 3.71
CA ALA A 375 23.07 -11.27 4.46
C ALA A 375 21.67 -10.63 4.60
N GLU A 376 21.59 -9.36 4.98
CA GLU A 376 20.32 -8.65 5.12
C GLU A 376 19.59 -8.50 3.79
N THR A 377 20.30 -8.20 2.70
CA THR A 377 19.70 -8.06 1.38
C THR A 377 19.19 -9.41 0.86
N MET A 378 19.92 -10.50 1.09
CA MET A 378 19.46 -11.84 0.73
C MET A 378 18.21 -12.24 1.52
N ILE A 379 18.23 -12.08 2.84
CA ILE A 379 17.04 -12.34 3.69
C ILE A 379 15.88 -11.44 3.26
N GLY A 380 16.15 -10.17 2.97
CA GLY A 380 15.15 -9.22 2.50
C GLY A 380 14.51 -9.62 1.16
N SER A 381 15.26 -10.23 0.25
CA SER A 381 14.72 -10.71 -1.04
C SER A 381 13.72 -11.87 -0.89
N LEU A 382 13.86 -12.67 0.16
CA LEU A 382 12.95 -13.76 0.51
C LEU A 382 11.70 -13.27 1.26
N ASP A 383 11.87 -12.24 2.08
CA ASP A 383 10.85 -11.75 3.00
C ASP A 383 10.30 -10.36 2.60
N SER A 384 10.56 -9.92 1.37
CA SER A 384 10.07 -8.62 0.90
C SER A 384 8.56 -8.60 0.80
N PRO A 385 7.90 -7.61 1.42
CA PRO A 385 6.47 -7.41 1.23
C PRO A 385 6.15 -7.17 -0.25
N LYS A 386 5.05 -7.71 -0.72
CA LYS A 386 4.54 -7.45 -2.06
C LYS A 386 3.70 -6.16 -2.05
N ASP A 387 4.37 -5.03 -2.09
CA ASP A 387 3.76 -3.70 -1.95
C ASP A 387 3.37 -3.05 -3.30
N ALA A 388 3.60 -3.74 -4.41
CA ALA A 388 3.22 -3.31 -5.75
C ALA A 388 2.99 -4.53 -6.67
N PRO A 389 2.18 -4.39 -7.74
CA PRO A 389 2.08 -5.41 -8.76
C PRO A 389 3.44 -5.64 -9.45
N SER A 390 3.77 -6.91 -9.73
CA SER A 390 5.06 -7.31 -10.30
C SER A 390 5.17 -7.06 -11.81
N SER A 391 4.02 -6.95 -12.51
CA SER A 391 3.98 -6.84 -13.97
C SER A 391 2.73 -6.10 -14.45
N GLY A 392 2.72 -5.71 -15.74
CA GLY A 392 1.54 -5.17 -16.42
C GLY A 392 0.41 -6.20 -16.50
N SER A 393 0.73 -7.47 -16.69
CA SER A 393 -0.25 -8.58 -16.67
C SER A 393 -0.95 -8.66 -15.31
N GLU A 394 -0.19 -8.65 -14.23
CA GLU A 394 -0.77 -8.66 -12.89
C GLU A 394 -1.66 -7.44 -12.64
N ARG A 395 -1.25 -6.23 -13.10
CA ARG A 395 -2.11 -5.04 -12.99
C ARG A 395 -3.42 -5.19 -13.73
N ARG A 396 -3.39 -5.73 -14.95
CA ARG A 396 -4.61 -6.01 -15.74
C ARG A 396 -5.51 -6.99 -14.99
N ASN A 397 -4.96 -8.05 -14.46
CA ASN A 397 -5.70 -9.07 -13.71
C ASN A 397 -6.30 -8.51 -12.41
N LEU A 398 -5.58 -7.64 -11.71
CA LEU A 398 -6.09 -6.95 -10.52
C LEU A 398 -7.21 -5.95 -10.85
N ARG A 399 -7.13 -5.25 -11.99
CA ARG A 399 -8.25 -4.42 -12.48
C ARG A 399 -9.49 -5.26 -12.77
N ASP A 400 -9.29 -6.48 -13.32
CA ASP A 400 -10.40 -7.42 -13.54
C ASP A 400 -11.03 -7.87 -12.22
N VAL A 401 -10.23 -8.18 -11.20
CA VAL A 401 -10.72 -8.48 -9.84
C VAL A 401 -11.55 -7.33 -9.30
N VAL A 402 -11.06 -6.09 -9.42
CA VAL A 402 -11.78 -4.91 -8.90
C VAL A 402 -13.07 -4.67 -9.67
N ARG A 403 -13.08 -4.83 -11.00
CA ARG A 403 -14.33 -4.74 -11.80
C ARG A 403 -15.37 -5.74 -11.32
N GLN A 404 -14.98 -7.00 -11.15
CA GLN A 404 -15.88 -8.03 -10.62
C GLN A 404 -16.37 -7.72 -9.20
N MET A 405 -15.49 -7.18 -8.33
CA MET A 405 -15.89 -6.69 -6.99
C MET A 405 -16.93 -5.59 -7.08
N VAL A 406 -16.75 -4.60 -7.98
CA VAL A 406 -17.71 -3.51 -8.22
C VAL A 406 -19.07 -4.06 -8.63
N ASP A 407 -19.10 -5.03 -9.56
CA ASP A 407 -20.34 -5.64 -10.05
C ASP A 407 -21.07 -6.39 -8.92
N ILE A 408 -20.35 -7.17 -8.12
CA ILE A 408 -20.92 -7.89 -6.97
C ILE A 408 -21.49 -6.91 -5.94
N VAL A 409 -20.74 -5.85 -5.61
CA VAL A 409 -21.19 -4.83 -4.65
C VAL A 409 -22.40 -4.09 -5.22
N ALA A 410 -22.41 -3.73 -6.51
CA ALA A 410 -23.53 -3.05 -7.14
C ALA A 410 -24.82 -3.89 -7.10
N GLU A 411 -24.72 -5.20 -7.36
CA GLU A 411 -25.85 -6.14 -7.29
C GLU A 411 -26.40 -6.23 -5.86
N LYS A 412 -25.53 -6.35 -4.86
CA LYS A 412 -25.93 -6.58 -3.47
C LYS A 412 -26.30 -5.30 -2.71
N TYR A 413 -25.64 -4.19 -3.01
CA TYR A 413 -25.85 -2.89 -2.37
C TYR A 413 -26.95 -2.07 -3.08
N GLY A 414 -27.30 -2.43 -4.32
CA GLY A 414 -28.31 -1.74 -5.14
C GLY A 414 -27.81 -0.43 -5.75
N LYS A 415 -26.52 -0.12 -5.64
CA LYS A 415 -25.90 1.09 -6.18
C LYS A 415 -24.47 0.78 -6.60
N ARG A 416 -24.08 1.25 -7.79
CA ARG A 416 -22.70 1.17 -8.24
C ARG A 416 -21.80 2.08 -7.38
N VAL A 417 -20.76 1.51 -6.83
CA VAL A 417 -19.71 2.24 -6.11
C VAL A 417 -18.46 2.23 -7.00
N PRO A 418 -17.84 3.38 -7.28
CA PRO A 418 -16.67 3.45 -8.14
C PRO A 418 -15.49 2.63 -7.57
N PRO A 419 -14.62 2.08 -8.45
CA PRO A 419 -13.47 1.26 -8.04
C PRO A 419 -12.58 1.89 -6.97
N ALA A 420 -12.19 3.16 -7.13
CA ALA A 420 -11.35 3.87 -6.16
C ALA A 420 -12.02 4.03 -4.80
N SER A 421 -13.34 4.23 -4.76
CA SER A 421 -14.11 4.31 -3.51
C SER A 421 -14.15 2.96 -2.80
N LEU A 422 -14.33 1.86 -3.53
CA LEU A 422 -14.27 0.52 -2.95
C LEU A 422 -12.85 0.15 -2.48
N GLN A 423 -11.83 0.59 -3.20
CA GLN A 423 -10.45 0.46 -2.74
C GLN A 423 -10.25 1.15 -1.39
N ALA A 424 -10.73 2.37 -1.22
CA ALA A 424 -10.65 3.08 0.06
C ALA A 424 -11.39 2.35 1.18
N VAL A 425 -12.53 1.72 0.87
CA VAL A 425 -13.31 0.93 1.83
C VAL A 425 -12.52 -0.24 2.38
N VAL A 426 -11.75 -0.97 1.55
CA VAL A 426 -10.95 -2.12 2.00
C VAL A 426 -9.60 -1.70 2.60
N TRP A 427 -9.11 -0.52 2.28
CA TRP A 427 -7.83 0.02 2.73
C TRP A 427 -7.81 0.34 4.23
N TYR A 428 -8.87 0.93 4.78
CA TYR A 428 -8.97 1.24 6.21
C TYR A 428 -8.98 0.00 7.10
N PRO A 429 -9.82 -1.01 6.83
CA PRO A 429 -9.80 -2.25 7.59
C PRO A 429 -8.44 -2.95 7.61
N GLU A 430 -7.73 -2.94 6.48
CA GLU A 430 -6.38 -3.51 6.40
C GLU A 430 -5.39 -2.78 7.32
N GLN A 431 -5.43 -1.44 7.35
CA GLN A 431 -4.59 -0.67 8.28
C GLN A 431 -4.94 -0.96 9.74
N GLU A 432 -6.23 -1.04 10.08
CA GLU A 432 -6.67 -1.34 11.43
C GLU A 432 -6.24 -2.75 11.88
N LEU A 433 -6.22 -3.72 10.96
CA LEU A 433 -5.67 -5.04 11.22
C LEU A 433 -4.21 -4.96 11.66
N TYR A 434 -3.37 -4.24 10.90
CA TYR A 434 -1.94 -4.11 11.23
C TYR A 434 -1.71 -3.34 12.54
N LYS A 435 -2.51 -2.31 12.82
CA LYS A 435 -2.49 -1.61 14.12
C LYS A 435 -2.87 -2.53 15.28
N ALA A 436 -3.92 -3.33 15.10
CA ALA A 436 -4.35 -4.31 16.11
C ALA A 436 -3.27 -5.35 16.41
N MET A 437 -2.39 -5.61 15.44
CA MET A 437 -1.23 -6.48 15.58
C MET A 437 0.03 -5.77 16.11
N GLY A 438 -0.09 -4.54 16.58
CA GLY A 438 1.00 -3.79 17.23
C GLY A 438 1.90 -2.98 16.30
N VAL A 439 1.57 -2.89 15.01
CA VAL A 439 2.33 -2.04 14.08
C VAL A 439 2.07 -0.57 14.36
N LYS A 440 3.09 0.18 14.67
CA LYS A 440 3.02 1.64 14.79
C LYS A 440 2.99 2.25 13.39
N LEU A 441 1.81 2.54 12.89
CA LEU A 441 1.67 3.30 11.65
C LEU A 441 1.88 4.79 11.96
N ARG A 442 2.74 5.44 11.19
CA ARG A 442 2.98 6.90 11.28
C ARG A 442 1.82 7.68 10.64
N VAL A 443 0.59 7.42 11.06
CA VAL A 443 -0.58 8.08 10.48
C VAL A 443 -1.24 8.91 11.56
N THR A 444 -1.01 10.21 11.53
CA THR A 444 -1.63 11.17 12.44
C THR A 444 -2.95 11.72 11.92
N SER A 445 -3.11 11.85 10.59
CA SER A 445 -4.39 12.06 9.93
C SER A 445 -4.49 11.18 8.68
N GLN A 446 -5.63 10.51 8.52
CA GLN A 446 -5.83 9.59 7.38
C GLN A 446 -6.51 10.28 6.19
N ASN A 447 -6.84 11.57 6.29
CA ASN A 447 -7.49 12.27 5.21
C ASN A 447 -6.84 13.64 4.96
N TYR A 448 -6.85 14.03 3.69
CA TYR A 448 -6.28 15.28 3.21
C TYR A 448 -6.98 16.52 3.79
N ALA A 449 -8.29 16.46 4.05
CA ALA A 449 -9.03 17.56 4.64
C ALA A 449 -8.56 17.89 6.07
N GLY A 450 -8.34 16.86 6.91
CA GLY A 450 -7.78 17.07 8.25
C GLY A 450 -6.33 17.54 8.22
N ALA A 451 -5.54 17.09 7.25
CA ALA A 451 -4.16 17.53 7.10
C ALA A 451 -4.07 19.00 6.69
N ILE A 452 -4.83 19.45 5.68
CA ILE A 452 -4.83 20.87 5.28
C ILE A 452 -5.36 21.78 6.40
N GLU A 453 -6.40 21.35 7.11
CA GLU A 453 -6.92 22.09 8.26
C GLU A 453 -5.85 22.33 9.31
N LYS A 454 -5.11 21.29 9.69
CA LYS A 454 -4.01 21.37 10.66
C LYS A 454 -2.88 22.30 10.20
N ILE A 455 -2.49 22.21 8.92
CA ILE A 455 -1.44 23.06 8.34
C ILE A 455 -1.88 24.52 8.39
N LEU A 456 -3.08 24.83 7.92
CA LEU A 456 -3.58 26.21 7.84
C LEU A 456 -3.84 26.82 9.22
N LEU A 457 -4.30 26.03 10.20
CA LEU A 457 -4.38 26.49 11.60
C LEU A 457 -2.99 26.86 12.14
N GLY A 458 -1.97 26.06 11.83
CA GLY A 458 -0.58 26.36 12.17
C GLY A 458 -0.02 27.62 11.52
N GLU A 459 -0.55 28.00 10.35
CA GLU A 459 -0.23 29.24 9.63
C GLU A 459 -1.09 30.45 10.09
N GLY A 460 -2.02 30.26 11.04
CA GLY A 460 -2.82 31.33 11.63
C GLY A 460 -4.19 31.58 10.99
N TYR A 461 -4.66 30.68 10.10
CA TYR A 461 -6.04 30.77 9.58
C TYR A 461 -7.07 30.44 10.65
N GLY A 462 -8.23 31.12 10.62
CA GLY A 462 -9.28 30.93 11.61
C GLY A 462 -10.07 29.64 11.42
N GLN A 463 -10.43 28.95 12.51
CA GLN A 463 -11.26 27.73 12.48
C GLN A 463 -12.61 27.95 11.79
N SER A 464 -13.23 29.14 11.94
CA SER A 464 -14.47 29.51 11.29
C SER A 464 -14.37 29.54 9.76
N ASP A 465 -13.25 30.09 9.24
CA ASP A 465 -13.01 30.21 7.81
C ASP A 465 -12.78 28.85 7.17
N LEU A 466 -11.98 28.00 7.85
CA LEU A 466 -11.73 26.62 7.45
C LEU A 466 -13.01 25.80 7.42
N SER A 467 -13.85 25.95 8.45
CA SER A 467 -15.15 25.24 8.50
C SER A 467 -16.11 25.72 7.41
N ALA A 468 -16.12 27.01 7.08
CA ALA A 468 -16.93 27.56 5.99
C ALA A 468 -16.45 27.05 4.63
N ALA A 469 -15.14 27.06 4.38
CA ALA A 469 -14.55 26.53 3.15
C ALA A 469 -14.82 25.02 2.99
N ALA A 470 -14.66 24.22 4.05
CA ALA A 470 -14.97 22.80 4.04
C ALA A 470 -16.45 22.50 3.69
N LYS A 471 -17.39 23.32 4.19
CA LYS A 471 -18.82 23.22 3.84
C LYS A 471 -19.09 23.53 2.36
N LEU A 472 -18.40 24.51 1.79
CA LEU A 472 -18.49 24.80 0.36
C LEU A 472 -17.98 23.62 -0.48
N GLY A 473 -16.82 23.08 -0.15
CA GLY A 473 -16.27 21.91 -0.82
C GLY A 473 -17.19 20.67 -0.77
N SER A 474 -17.95 20.50 0.32
CA SER A 474 -18.93 19.41 0.42
C SER A 474 -20.15 19.58 -0.48
N ARG A 475 -20.53 20.81 -0.82
CA ARG A 475 -21.71 21.10 -1.69
C ARG A 475 -21.40 20.95 -3.18
N THR A 476 -20.14 21.09 -3.57
CA THR A 476 -19.71 20.90 -4.97
C THR A 476 -19.54 19.43 -5.35
N ALA A 477 -19.60 18.52 -4.37
CA ALA A 477 -19.54 17.09 -4.56
C ALA A 477 -20.93 16.43 -4.84
N GLN A 478 -22.02 17.19 -4.77
CA GLN A 478 -23.39 16.76 -5.12
C GLN A 478 -23.77 17.24 -6.51
#